data_0824ec9e28dfd05073656b11985c4c0c
#
_entry.id   0824ec9e28dfd05073656b11985c4c0c
#
_cell.length_a   1.000
_cell.length_b   1.000
_cell.length_c   1.000
_cell.angle_alpha   90.00
_cell.angle_beta   90.00
_cell.angle_gamma   90.00
#
_symmetry.space_group_name_H-M   'P 1'
#
loop_
_entity.id
_entity.type
_entity.pdbx_description
1 polymer ?
#
loop_
_entity_poly.entity_id
_entity_poly.type
_entity_poly.pdbx_seq_one_letter_code
_entity_poly.pdbx_strand_id
1 'polypeptide(L)'
;VAKRAPQLALLGVLGLSGGERLRWVLAESLILGLAGSILGIALGTGLAALGLQLLGGDLGGGYFPGTEPRLQWSAAPALAYGALGVLAAGVGGWWPARAAQTLPPAQTLKGLGLASGGQRHLGWALGLLVTSAVLAALPPIGGMALAAYAAVALMLFGGIAALPGLIELLYPAGKRLLGQRLLPLLAIERAGRVRESASVAVSGVVAALSLAVALTVMVSSFRLSVTQWLGSVLPADLYLRSSASAAAADTIYFEPALINAMRQLPGVARIDTLRVTQLGLDPALPPISLIARDLSEPRLSLPLIGEPLPTPPGQMAVYVSEAVVELYGARVGEPFERLNTALSAGAAQAPRFFVAGIWRDYARQFGAVMIDQRNHQRISGDTRINDLAVWLAPGQDAAAVQQALGELLQSQGNAQSVEMASSAQIRAVSLRIFDRSFAVTYWLQAVAIGIGLFGVAASFSAQVLARRKEFGLLAHLGLTRGQVLAVVAGEGLAWTAVGALAGLLLGLGVSVVLVHVINPQSFRWTMELHIPLLRLLWLALAVMLAGTLTAWLAGRAAADRDAVLAVKEDW
;
A
#
# COMPACT_ATOMS: atom_id res chain seq x y z
N VAL A 1 10.34 -32.54 3.15
CA VAL A 1 9.86 -33.78 3.79
C VAL A 1 9.27 -34.72 2.77
N ALA A 2 8.28 -34.34 1.95
CA ALA A 2 7.64 -35.24 1.00
C ALA A 2 8.65 -35.93 0.04
N LYS A 3 9.65 -35.20 -0.49
CA LYS A 3 10.70 -35.75 -1.34
C LYS A 3 11.69 -36.67 -0.61
N ARG A 4 11.84 -36.49 0.70
CA ARG A 4 12.71 -37.29 1.58
C ARG A 4 11.93 -38.34 2.38
N ALA A 5 10.63 -38.52 2.08
CA ALA A 5 9.80 -39.49 2.78
C ALA A 5 10.41 -40.94 2.76
N PRO A 6 10.96 -41.44 1.63
CA PRO A 6 11.64 -42.75 1.63
C PRO A 6 12.88 -42.81 2.54
N GLN A 7 13.67 -41.70 2.58
CA GLN A 7 14.85 -41.63 3.45
C GLN A 7 14.44 -41.58 4.93
N LEU A 8 13.40 -40.79 5.28
CA LEU A 8 12.87 -40.73 6.63
C LEU A 8 12.20 -42.05 7.07
N ALA A 9 11.59 -42.76 6.12
CA ALA A 9 11.05 -44.10 6.35
C ALA A 9 12.20 -45.13 6.61
N LEU A 10 13.29 -45.06 5.83
CA LEU A 10 14.47 -45.90 6.01
C LEU A 10 15.10 -45.67 7.41
N LEU A 11 15.25 -44.41 7.82
CA LEU A 11 15.71 -44.07 9.18
C LEU A 11 14.81 -44.69 10.25
N GLY A 12 13.48 -44.74 10.00
CA GLY A 12 12.54 -45.44 10.88
C GLY A 12 12.75 -46.95 10.95
N VAL A 13 13.12 -47.57 9.83
CA VAL A 13 13.51 -49.03 9.81
C VAL A 13 14.81 -49.28 10.54
N LEU A 14 15.74 -48.31 10.47
CA LEU A 14 17.02 -48.36 11.19
C LEU A 14 16.90 -48.07 12.71
N GLY A 15 15.67 -47.84 13.22
CA GLY A 15 15.39 -47.72 14.65
C GLY A 15 15.13 -46.30 15.16
N LEU A 16 15.14 -45.27 14.30
CA LEU A 16 14.77 -43.94 14.76
C LEU A 16 13.26 -43.86 15.10
N SER A 17 12.98 -43.43 16.30
CA SER A 17 11.60 -43.17 16.76
C SER A 17 10.91 -42.04 15.97
N GLY A 18 9.57 -42.04 15.97
CA GLY A 18 8.81 -40.93 15.33
C GLY A 18 9.15 -39.55 15.93
N GLY A 19 9.40 -39.48 17.24
CA GLY A 19 9.78 -38.24 17.91
C GLY A 19 11.18 -37.73 17.53
N GLU A 20 12.13 -38.62 17.26
CA GLU A 20 13.46 -38.26 16.80
C GLU A 20 13.41 -37.74 15.36
N ARG A 21 12.63 -38.35 14.49
CA ARG A 21 12.41 -37.87 13.12
C ARG A 21 11.78 -36.48 13.10
N LEU A 22 10.80 -36.23 13.98
CA LEU A 22 10.19 -34.91 14.16
C LEU A 22 11.24 -33.87 14.57
N ARG A 23 12.04 -34.17 15.62
CA ARG A 23 13.11 -33.27 16.10
C ARG A 23 14.16 -32.99 15.04
N TRP A 24 14.53 -33.99 14.26
CA TRP A 24 15.50 -33.88 13.14
C TRP A 24 14.99 -32.88 12.09
N VAL A 25 13.76 -33.05 11.62
CA VAL A 25 13.16 -32.17 10.60
C VAL A 25 12.99 -30.74 11.13
N LEU A 26 12.59 -30.58 12.40
CA LEU A 26 12.49 -29.26 13.02
C LEU A 26 13.86 -28.60 13.19
N ALA A 27 14.88 -29.32 13.62
CA ALA A 27 16.24 -28.81 13.75
C ALA A 27 16.78 -28.34 12.39
N GLU A 28 16.58 -29.13 11.34
CA GLU A 28 16.95 -28.73 9.96
C GLU A 28 16.20 -27.44 9.54
N SER A 29 14.90 -27.35 9.81
CA SER A 29 14.11 -26.16 9.50
C SER A 29 14.57 -24.92 10.27
N LEU A 30 14.92 -25.06 11.55
CA LEU A 30 15.41 -23.98 12.39
C LEU A 30 16.82 -23.51 11.96
N ILE A 31 17.73 -24.44 11.63
CA ILE A 31 19.07 -24.11 11.12
C ILE A 31 18.95 -23.32 9.79
N LEU A 32 18.12 -23.82 8.87
CA LEU A 32 17.85 -23.11 7.62
C LEU A 32 17.19 -21.76 7.84
N GLY A 33 16.26 -21.69 8.81
CA GLY A 33 15.62 -20.45 9.21
C GLY A 33 16.60 -19.42 9.79
N LEU A 34 17.54 -19.88 10.63
CA LEU A 34 18.60 -19.02 11.17
C LEU A 34 19.54 -18.52 10.08
N ALA A 35 20.02 -19.40 9.21
CA ALA A 35 20.87 -19.02 8.07
C ALA A 35 20.14 -18.06 7.13
N GLY A 36 18.86 -18.34 6.81
CA GLY A 36 18.01 -17.48 6.00
C GLY A 36 17.75 -16.12 6.67
N SER A 37 17.58 -16.08 7.99
CA SER A 37 17.39 -14.82 8.74
C SER A 37 18.65 -13.94 8.71
N ILE A 38 19.85 -14.54 8.91
CA ILE A 38 21.13 -13.82 8.83
C ILE A 38 21.33 -13.23 7.43
N LEU A 39 21.17 -14.06 6.40
CA LEU A 39 21.28 -13.62 5.01
C LEU A 39 20.21 -12.57 4.66
N GLY A 40 18.98 -12.77 5.13
CA GLY A 40 17.87 -11.84 4.91
C GLY A 40 18.11 -10.47 5.55
N ILE A 41 18.67 -10.42 6.76
CA ILE A 41 19.05 -9.16 7.43
C ILE A 41 20.17 -8.47 6.64
N ALA A 42 21.20 -9.23 6.22
CA ALA A 42 22.32 -8.67 5.46
C ALA A 42 21.87 -8.10 4.11
N LEU A 43 21.09 -8.89 3.34
CA LEU A 43 20.55 -8.46 2.05
C LEU A 43 19.54 -7.31 2.21
N GLY A 44 18.65 -7.37 3.20
CA GLY A 44 17.67 -6.31 3.49
C GLY A 44 18.35 -5.01 3.86
N THR A 45 19.40 -5.06 4.68
CA THR A 45 20.21 -3.88 5.03
C THR A 45 20.92 -3.31 3.81
N GLY A 46 21.48 -4.19 2.95
CA GLY A 46 22.10 -3.77 1.69
C GLY A 46 21.11 -3.12 0.72
N LEU A 47 19.92 -3.70 0.55
CA LEU A 47 18.85 -3.14 -0.27
C LEU A 47 18.33 -1.81 0.29
N ALA A 48 18.23 -1.68 1.61
CA ALA A 48 17.86 -0.42 2.25
C ALA A 48 18.92 0.66 2.01
N ALA A 49 20.22 0.33 2.14
CA ALA A 49 21.31 1.25 1.82
C ALA A 49 21.26 1.70 0.36
N LEU A 50 21.07 0.76 -0.57
CA LEU A 50 20.93 1.05 -1.99
C LEU A 50 19.71 1.93 -2.27
N GLY A 51 18.57 1.62 -1.65
CA GLY A 51 17.35 2.41 -1.76
C GLY A 51 17.56 3.85 -1.29
N LEU A 52 18.21 4.06 -0.14
CA LEU A 52 18.54 5.39 0.38
C LEU A 52 19.48 6.16 -0.56
N GLN A 53 20.47 5.50 -1.15
CA GLN A 53 21.37 6.13 -2.13
C GLN A 53 20.67 6.55 -3.42
N LEU A 54 19.77 5.68 -3.96
CA LEU A 54 19.05 5.94 -5.20
C LEU A 54 17.93 6.97 -5.04
N LEU A 55 17.23 6.96 -3.91
CA LEU A 55 16.08 7.84 -3.67
C LEU A 55 16.46 9.19 -3.07
N GLY A 56 17.67 9.32 -2.52
CA GLY A 56 18.18 10.53 -1.87
C GLY A 56 17.54 10.82 -0.51
N GLY A 57 18.07 11.84 0.21
CA GLY A 57 17.79 12.05 1.62
C GLY A 57 16.49 12.76 1.98
N ASP A 58 15.91 13.46 1.05
CA ASP A 58 14.71 14.24 1.32
C ASP A 58 13.44 13.44 0.95
N LEU A 59 13.06 12.51 1.81
CA LEU A 59 11.91 11.65 1.63
C LEU A 59 10.56 12.31 2.01
N GLY A 60 10.58 13.53 2.52
CA GLY A 60 9.35 14.07 3.10
C GLY A 60 9.20 15.57 3.15
N GLY A 61 9.42 16.31 2.07
CA GLY A 61 8.84 17.63 2.01
C GLY A 61 9.78 18.84 1.95
N GLY A 62 11.04 18.64 1.58
CA GLY A 62 11.95 19.79 1.39
C GLY A 62 12.42 20.45 2.68
N TYR A 63 12.12 19.87 3.85
CA TYR A 63 12.53 20.43 5.16
C TYR A 63 14.03 20.30 5.43
N PHE A 64 14.70 19.37 4.73
CA PHE A 64 16.14 19.12 4.92
C PHE A 64 16.87 19.02 3.57
N PRO A 65 16.88 20.06 2.75
CA PRO A 65 17.63 20.05 1.49
C PRO A 65 19.12 19.90 1.76
N GLY A 66 19.72 18.85 1.18
CA GLY A 66 21.16 18.61 1.29
C GLY A 66 21.63 17.69 2.41
N THR A 67 20.73 17.10 3.21
CA THR A 67 21.11 16.07 4.17
C THR A 67 21.19 14.70 3.47
N GLU A 68 22.37 14.09 3.48
CA GLU A 68 22.53 12.72 3.03
C GLU A 68 21.92 11.76 4.07
N PRO A 69 20.97 10.88 3.68
CA PRO A 69 20.41 9.91 4.60
C PRO A 69 21.48 8.89 4.94
N ARG A 70 21.76 8.74 6.22
CA ARG A 70 22.66 7.69 6.71
C ARG A 70 21.84 6.50 7.20
N LEU A 71 22.21 5.32 6.75
CA LEU A 71 21.64 4.10 7.26
C LEU A 71 21.96 3.95 8.75
N GLN A 72 20.95 4.01 9.61
CA GLN A 72 21.09 3.73 11.05
C GLN A 72 20.77 2.24 11.28
N TRP A 73 21.80 1.44 11.49
CA TRP A 73 21.62 0.06 11.87
C TRP A 73 21.34 -0.05 13.37
N SER A 74 20.26 -0.79 13.72
CA SER A 74 19.88 -1.04 15.11
C SER A 74 19.78 -2.55 15.36
N ALA A 75 20.40 -3.03 16.43
CA ALA A 75 20.41 -4.44 16.79
C ALA A 75 19.02 -4.94 17.21
N ALA A 76 18.21 -4.12 17.89
CA ALA A 76 16.92 -4.55 18.40
C ALA A 76 15.91 -4.93 17.28
N PRO A 77 15.65 -4.09 16.26
CA PRO A 77 14.85 -4.51 15.11
C PRO A 77 15.45 -5.69 14.35
N ALA A 78 16.78 -5.73 14.18
CA ALA A 78 17.44 -6.83 13.47
C ALA A 78 17.21 -8.17 14.18
N LEU A 79 17.34 -8.21 15.51
CA LEU A 79 17.03 -9.40 16.31
C LEU A 79 15.55 -9.76 16.25
N ALA A 80 14.64 -8.77 16.30
CA ALA A 80 13.20 -9.02 16.20
C ALA A 80 12.83 -9.64 14.85
N TYR A 81 13.31 -9.09 13.73
CA TYR A 81 13.08 -9.65 12.40
C TYR A 81 13.77 -11.00 12.21
N GLY A 82 14.99 -11.19 12.75
CA GLY A 82 15.68 -12.47 12.78
C GLY A 82 14.88 -13.52 13.52
N ALA A 83 14.38 -13.21 14.71
CA ALA A 83 13.54 -14.11 15.49
C ALA A 83 12.23 -14.45 14.75
N LEU A 84 11.58 -13.48 14.10
CA LEU A 84 10.40 -13.71 13.27
C LEU A 84 10.69 -14.68 12.11
N GLY A 85 11.85 -14.55 11.45
CA GLY A 85 12.28 -15.46 10.38
C GLY A 85 12.48 -16.89 10.89
N VAL A 86 13.15 -17.06 12.03
CA VAL A 86 13.36 -18.37 12.66
C VAL A 86 12.02 -18.97 13.13
N LEU A 87 11.15 -18.17 13.74
CA LEU A 87 9.80 -18.59 14.14
C LEU A 87 8.96 -19.03 12.94
N ALA A 88 8.99 -18.26 11.84
CA ALA A 88 8.30 -18.62 10.61
C ALA A 88 8.79 -19.95 10.03
N ALA A 89 10.12 -20.18 10.04
CA ALA A 89 10.71 -21.45 9.61
C ALA A 89 10.30 -22.61 10.54
N GLY A 90 10.25 -22.39 11.85
CA GLY A 90 9.79 -23.37 12.84
C GLY A 90 8.31 -23.73 12.65
N VAL A 91 7.44 -22.74 12.51
CA VAL A 91 5.99 -22.92 12.28
C VAL A 91 5.76 -23.59 10.92
N GLY A 92 6.44 -23.15 9.86
CA GLY A 92 6.36 -23.74 8.53
C GLY A 92 6.90 -25.18 8.47
N GLY A 93 7.93 -25.49 9.27
CA GLY A 93 8.50 -26.82 9.41
C GLY A 93 7.70 -27.78 10.29
N TRP A 94 6.85 -27.25 11.18
CA TRP A 94 6.10 -28.05 12.16
C TRP A 94 5.16 -29.08 11.53
N TRP A 95 4.36 -28.63 10.57
CA TRP A 95 3.37 -29.51 9.91
C TRP A 95 4.04 -30.65 9.10
N PRO A 96 5.05 -30.37 8.23
CA PRO A 96 5.80 -31.42 7.58
C PRO A 96 6.55 -32.34 8.53
N ALA A 97 7.09 -31.80 9.63
CA ALA A 97 7.77 -32.61 10.65
C ALA A 97 6.80 -33.59 11.35
N ARG A 98 5.59 -33.13 11.63
CA ARG A 98 4.53 -33.98 12.22
C ARG A 98 4.06 -35.06 11.23
N ALA A 99 3.98 -34.74 9.94
CA ALA A 99 3.73 -35.74 8.90
C ALA A 99 4.86 -36.78 8.83
N ALA A 100 6.14 -36.36 8.96
CA ALA A 100 7.28 -37.28 9.00
C ALA A 100 7.24 -38.22 10.22
N GLN A 101 6.71 -37.76 11.35
CA GLN A 101 6.53 -38.56 12.58
C GLN A 101 5.60 -39.75 12.34
N THR A 102 4.50 -39.52 11.61
CA THR A 102 3.41 -40.49 11.41
C THR A 102 3.57 -41.38 10.17
N LEU A 103 4.65 -41.20 9.37
CA LEU A 103 4.92 -42.00 8.17
C LEU A 103 5.05 -43.48 8.49
N PRO A 104 4.18 -44.37 7.92
CA PRO A 104 4.35 -45.81 8.06
C PRO A 104 5.50 -46.28 7.14
N PRO A 105 6.61 -46.80 7.70
CA PRO A 105 7.80 -47.11 6.91
C PRO A 105 7.57 -48.08 5.75
N ALA A 106 6.79 -49.14 6.00
CA ALA A 106 6.53 -50.20 5.02
C ALA A 106 5.72 -49.73 3.80
N GLN A 107 4.74 -48.82 4.02
CA GLN A 107 3.92 -48.25 2.93
C GLN A 107 4.69 -47.22 2.12
N THR A 108 5.49 -46.39 2.81
CA THR A 108 6.29 -45.33 2.18
C THR A 108 7.36 -45.88 1.28
N LEU A 109 8.02 -46.97 1.68
CA LEU A 109 9.03 -47.66 0.88
C LEU A 109 8.45 -48.39 -0.34
N LYS A 110 7.15 -48.81 -0.29
CA LYS A 110 6.42 -49.39 -1.43
C LYS A 110 5.85 -48.35 -2.39
N GLY A 111 6.12 -47.04 -2.19
CA GLY A 111 5.59 -45.96 -3.02
C GLY A 111 4.08 -45.66 -2.80
N LEU A 112 3.45 -46.32 -1.81
CA LEU A 112 2.06 -46.12 -1.43
C LEU A 112 1.93 -44.97 -0.40
N GLY A 113 2.67 -43.88 -0.61
CA GLY A 113 2.75 -42.81 0.38
C GLY A 113 1.86 -41.63 0.07
N LEU A 114 1.07 -41.21 1.07
CA LEU A 114 0.40 -39.91 1.22
C LEU A 114 -0.75 -39.63 0.25
N ALA A 115 -1.89 -40.31 0.45
CA ALA A 115 -3.18 -39.76 0.00
C ALA A 115 -3.50 -38.51 0.84
N SER A 116 -3.21 -37.34 0.31
CA SER A 116 -3.54 -36.06 0.95
C SER A 116 -5.06 -35.84 0.87
N GLY A 117 -5.70 -35.75 2.03
CA GLY A 117 -7.13 -35.45 2.12
C GLY A 117 -7.45 -34.01 1.73
N GLY A 118 -7.58 -33.73 0.41
CA GLY A 118 -7.77 -32.40 -0.15
C GLY A 118 -9.08 -31.65 0.21
N GLN A 119 -10.02 -32.27 0.92
CA GLN A 119 -11.32 -31.63 1.22
C GLN A 119 -11.36 -30.70 2.44
N ARG A 120 -10.38 -30.79 3.33
CA ARG A 120 -10.38 -29.98 4.57
C ARG A 120 -9.87 -28.53 4.40
N HIS A 121 -9.16 -28.24 3.33
CA HIS A 121 -8.49 -26.93 3.18
C HIS A 121 -9.44 -25.79 2.80
N LEU A 122 -10.50 -26.02 2.04
CA LEU A 122 -11.43 -24.98 1.61
C LEU A 122 -12.24 -24.38 2.78
N GLY A 123 -12.67 -25.21 3.73
CA GLY A 123 -13.39 -24.73 4.92
C GLY A 123 -12.53 -23.82 5.79
N TRP A 124 -11.26 -24.17 6.00
CA TRP A 124 -10.30 -23.32 6.71
C TRP A 124 -10.02 -22.00 5.97
N ALA A 125 -9.84 -22.07 4.65
CA ALA A 125 -9.62 -20.89 3.82
C ALA A 125 -10.81 -19.91 3.91
N LEU A 126 -12.03 -20.41 3.78
CA LEU A 126 -13.24 -19.61 3.96
C LEU A 126 -13.38 -19.06 5.38
N GLY A 127 -13.06 -19.86 6.40
CA GLY A 127 -13.05 -19.41 7.79
C GLY A 127 -12.09 -18.24 8.01
N LEU A 128 -10.87 -18.30 7.46
CA LEU A 128 -9.89 -17.22 7.54
C LEU A 128 -10.37 -15.95 6.81
N LEU A 129 -10.98 -16.08 5.63
CA LEU A 129 -11.51 -14.95 4.86
C LEU A 129 -12.71 -14.29 5.58
N VAL A 130 -13.61 -15.09 6.16
CA VAL A 130 -14.73 -14.55 6.96
C VAL A 130 -14.21 -13.85 8.20
N THR A 131 -13.28 -14.46 8.93
CA THR A 131 -12.66 -13.84 10.12
C THR A 131 -11.95 -12.54 9.74
N SER A 132 -11.26 -12.50 8.60
CA SER A 132 -10.66 -11.28 8.05
C SER A 132 -11.70 -10.17 7.83
N ALA A 133 -12.84 -10.50 7.21
CA ALA A 133 -13.91 -9.52 6.98
C ALA A 133 -14.49 -8.98 8.30
N VAL A 134 -14.67 -9.84 9.30
CA VAL A 134 -15.13 -9.44 10.64
C VAL A 134 -14.12 -8.51 11.31
N LEU A 135 -12.83 -8.86 11.29
CA LEU A 135 -11.78 -8.03 11.89
C LEU A 135 -11.63 -6.67 11.18
N ALA A 136 -11.82 -6.64 9.86
CA ALA A 136 -11.79 -5.37 9.11
C ALA A 136 -12.92 -4.41 9.51
N ALA A 137 -14.04 -4.93 10.02
CA ALA A 137 -15.18 -4.12 10.48
C ALA A 137 -15.03 -3.58 11.92
N LEU A 138 -13.98 -3.99 12.65
CA LEU A 138 -13.76 -3.54 14.03
C LEU A 138 -13.16 -2.12 14.08
N PRO A 139 -13.53 -1.34 15.11
CA PRO A 139 -12.94 -0.02 15.33
C PRO A 139 -11.45 -0.11 15.72
N PRO A 140 -10.69 0.99 15.61
CA PRO A 140 -9.30 1.03 16.01
C PRO A 140 -9.13 0.74 17.51
N ILE A 141 -8.09 -0.03 17.86
CA ILE A 141 -7.77 -0.40 19.25
C ILE A 141 -6.60 0.49 19.71
N GLY A 142 -6.82 1.30 20.74
CA GLY A 142 -5.78 2.22 21.24
C GLY A 142 -5.31 3.27 20.20
N GLY A 143 -6.20 3.70 19.28
CA GLY A 143 -5.87 4.65 18.22
C GLY A 143 -5.06 4.06 17.06
N MET A 144 -4.87 2.73 17.03
CA MET A 144 -4.17 2.02 15.96
C MET A 144 -5.10 1.01 15.26
N ALA A 145 -4.97 0.85 13.96
CA ALA A 145 -5.77 -0.07 13.14
C ALA A 145 -5.32 -1.54 13.27
N LEU A 146 -5.04 -2.03 14.50
CA LEU A 146 -4.46 -3.37 14.73
C LEU A 146 -5.34 -4.49 14.19
N ALA A 147 -6.66 -4.40 14.39
CA ALA A 147 -7.60 -5.38 13.87
C ALA A 147 -7.60 -5.43 12.34
N ALA A 148 -7.50 -4.27 11.68
CA ALA A 148 -7.46 -4.20 10.23
C ALA A 148 -6.13 -4.73 9.64
N TYR A 149 -5.00 -4.53 10.31
CA TYR A 149 -3.73 -5.18 9.91
C TYR A 149 -3.80 -6.70 10.05
N ALA A 150 -4.39 -7.20 11.15
CA ALA A 150 -4.64 -8.64 11.31
C ALA A 150 -5.61 -9.18 10.24
N ALA A 151 -6.62 -8.40 9.86
CA ALA A 151 -7.54 -8.74 8.77
C ALA A 151 -6.80 -8.93 7.45
N VAL A 152 -5.90 -8.01 7.08
CA VAL A 152 -5.08 -8.13 5.85
C VAL A 152 -4.22 -9.40 5.88
N ALA A 153 -3.57 -9.69 7.01
CA ALA A 153 -2.78 -10.91 7.15
C ALA A 153 -3.63 -12.17 6.97
N LEU A 154 -4.80 -12.25 7.62
CA LEU A 154 -5.72 -13.38 7.49
C LEU A 154 -6.30 -13.49 6.08
N MET A 155 -6.55 -12.37 5.40
CA MET A 155 -6.99 -12.37 4.00
C MET A 155 -5.94 -12.99 3.08
N LEU A 156 -4.67 -12.65 3.28
CA LEU A 156 -3.56 -13.22 2.51
C LEU A 156 -3.40 -14.72 2.77
N PHE A 157 -3.40 -15.15 4.04
CA PHE A 157 -3.31 -16.56 4.40
C PHE A 157 -4.52 -17.35 3.90
N GLY A 158 -5.73 -16.81 4.06
CA GLY A 158 -6.96 -17.44 3.58
C GLY A 158 -6.99 -17.58 2.06
N GLY A 159 -6.56 -16.55 1.33
CA GLY A 159 -6.47 -16.58 -0.13
C GLY A 159 -5.43 -17.56 -0.64
N ILE A 160 -4.26 -17.65 0.01
CA ILE A 160 -3.24 -18.65 -0.33
C ILE A 160 -3.77 -20.06 -0.04
N ALA A 161 -4.45 -20.27 1.09
CA ALA A 161 -5.07 -21.55 1.41
C ALA A 161 -6.20 -21.96 0.45
N ALA A 162 -6.84 -20.98 -0.21
CA ALA A 162 -7.90 -21.22 -1.20
C ALA A 162 -7.35 -21.57 -2.60
N LEU A 163 -6.04 -21.41 -2.87
CA LEU A 163 -5.43 -21.66 -4.19
C LEU A 163 -5.71 -23.04 -4.78
N PRO A 164 -5.63 -24.16 -4.02
CA PRO A 164 -5.95 -25.48 -4.57
C PRO A 164 -7.39 -25.57 -5.11
N GLY A 165 -8.35 -24.95 -4.39
CA GLY A 165 -9.74 -24.86 -4.82
C GLY A 165 -9.92 -23.96 -6.07
N LEU A 166 -9.19 -22.85 -6.15
CA LEU A 166 -9.21 -21.98 -7.32
C LEU A 166 -8.65 -22.68 -8.56
N ILE A 167 -7.57 -23.44 -8.41
CA ILE A 167 -7.00 -24.25 -9.50
C ILE A 167 -8.05 -25.27 -9.97
N GLU A 168 -8.75 -25.94 -9.05
CA GLU A 168 -9.80 -26.91 -9.38
C GLU A 168 -10.98 -26.27 -10.12
N LEU A 169 -11.37 -25.06 -9.74
CA LEU A 169 -12.44 -24.30 -10.39
C LEU A 169 -12.06 -23.85 -11.81
N LEU A 170 -10.81 -23.42 -12.01
CA LEU A 170 -10.34 -22.89 -13.29
C LEU A 170 -9.92 -23.98 -14.28
N TYR A 171 -9.59 -25.17 -13.80
CA TYR A 171 -9.14 -26.30 -14.63
C TYR A 171 -10.09 -26.66 -15.79
N PRO A 172 -11.44 -26.81 -15.59
CA PRO A 172 -12.35 -27.14 -16.68
C PRO A 172 -12.40 -26.06 -17.77
N ALA A 173 -12.28 -24.78 -17.39
CA ALA A 173 -12.27 -23.67 -18.34
C ALA A 173 -10.98 -23.68 -19.18
N GLY A 174 -9.82 -23.90 -18.55
CA GLY A 174 -8.54 -24.05 -19.25
C GLY A 174 -8.54 -25.22 -20.23
N LYS A 175 -9.10 -26.36 -19.83
CA LYS A 175 -9.24 -27.54 -20.70
C LYS A 175 -10.16 -27.29 -21.92
N ARG A 176 -11.28 -26.56 -21.73
CA ARG A 176 -12.17 -26.19 -22.84
C ARG A 176 -11.49 -25.26 -23.87
N LEU A 177 -10.73 -24.27 -23.38
CA LEU A 177 -10.09 -23.26 -24.23
C LEU A 177 -8.89 -23.79 -25.01
N LEU A 178 -8.07 -24.64 -24.39
CA LEU A 178 -6.75 -25.03 -24.92
C LEU A 178 -6.65 -26.54 -25.23
N GLY A 179 -7.67 -27.34 -24.92
CA GLY A 179 -7.65 -28.79 -25.03
C GLY A 179 -7.59 -29.35 -26.45
N GLN A 180 -7.76 -28.53 -27.49
CA GLN A 180 -7.69 -28.97 -28.89
C GLN A 180 -6.27 -29.21 -29.41
N ARG A 181 -5.24 -28.74 -28.69
CA ARG A 181 -3.83 -28.92 -29.06
C ARG A 181 -3.11 -29.79 -28.04
N LEU A 182 -2.31 -30.76 -28.50
CA LEU A 182 -1.65 -31.75 -27.65
C LEU A 182 -0.78 -31.13 -26.55
N LEU A 183 0.12 -30.20 -26.88
CA LEU A 183 1.07 -29.64 -25.93
C LEU A 183 0.39 -28.79 -24.83
N PRO A 184 -0.55 -27.86 -25.15
CA PRO A 184 -1.32 -27.17 -24.12
C PRO A 184 -2.19 -28.09 -23.28
N LEU A 185 -2.81 -29.13 -23.89
CA LEU A 185 -3.59 -30.11 -23.14
C LEU A 185 -2.73 -30.83 -22.11
N LEU A 186 -1.53 -31.31 -22.52
CA LEU A 186 -0.60 -31.97 -21.61
C LEU A 186 -0.16 -31.05 -20.47
N ALA A 187 0.10 -29.77 -20.76
CA ALA A 187 0.48 -28.79 -19.75
C ALA A 187 -0.64 -28.58 -18.71
N ILE A 188 -1.91 -28.41 -19.16
CA ILE A 188 -3.06 -28.20 -18.28
C ILE A 188 -3.39 -29.46 -17.47
N GLU A 189 -3.42 -30.66 -18.11
CA GLU A 189 -3.67 -31.91 -17.40
C GLU A 189 -2.65 -32.15 -16.29
N ARG A 190 -1.39 -31.83 -16.55
CA ARG A 190 -0.34 -31.93 -15.53
C ARG A 190 -0.50 -30.90 -14.44
N ALA A 191 -0.77 -29.63 -14.81
CA ALA A 191 -0.99 -28.55 -13.83
C ALA A 191 -2.14 -28.91 -12.86
N GLY A 192 -3.22 -29.53 -13.36
CA GLY A 192 -4.35 -29.95 -12.56
C GLY A 192 -4.05 -31.13 -11.61
N ARG A 193 -3.20 -32.10 -12.04
CA ARG A 193 -2.86 -33.27 -11.21
C ARG A 193 -1.92 -32.96 -10.06
N VAL A 194 -1.09 -31.92 -10.17
CA VAL A 194 -0.04 -31.57 -9.19
C VAL A 194 -0.42 -30.31 -8.41
N ARG A 195 -1.71 -30.06 -8.25
CA ARG A 195 -2.28 -28.82 -7.66
C ARG A 195 -1.71 -28.44 -6.30
N GLU A 196 -1.42 -29.39 -5.41
CA GLU A 196 -0.85 -29.09 -4.09
C GLU A 196 0.58 -28.55 -4.18
N SER A 197 1.44 -29.17 -5.00
CA SER A 197 2.80 -28.66 -5.23
C SER A 197 2.78 -27.35 -6.03
N ALA A 198 1.81 -27.19 -6.94
CA ALA A 198 1.61 -25.96 -7.69
C ALA A 198 1.20 -24.81 -6.77
N SER A 199 0.28 -25.04 -5.84
CA SER A 199 -0.17 -23.99 -4.90
C SER A 199 0.98 -23.50 -4.03
N VAL A 200 1.85 -24.38 -3.56
CA VAL A 200 3.05 -23.98 -2.80
C VAL A 200 4.01 -23.14 -3.66
N ALA A 201 4.23 -23.55 -4.93
CA ALA A 201 5.08 -22.79 -5.83
C ALA A 201 4.55 -21.37 -6.11
N VAL A 202 3.24 -21.26 -6.27
CA VAL A 202 2.57 -20.03 -6.68
C VAL A 202 2.22 -19.12 -5.49
N SER A 203 2.19 -19.66 -4.26
CA SER A 203 1.84 -18.88 -3.06
C SER A 203 2.73 -17.64 -2.88
N GLY A 204 4.03 -17.75 -3.17
CA GLY A 204 4.95 -16.61 -3.13
C GLY A 204 4.60 -15.52 -4.16
N VAL A 205 4.16 -15.94 -5.37
CA VAL A 205 3.67 -15.00 -6.40
C VAL A 205 2.42 -14.31 -5.93
N VAL A 206 1.46 -15.07 -5.40
CA VAL A 206 0.18 -14.53 -4.92
C VAL A 206 0.42 -13.51 -3.81
N ALA A 207 1.26 -13.83 -2.83
CA ALA A 207 1.61 -12.91 -1.74
C ALA A 207 2.29 -11.63 -2.27
N ALA A 208 3.31 -11.77 -3.13
CA ALA A 208 4.04 -10.63 -3.68
C ALA A 208 3.16 -9.76 -4.60
N LEU A 209 2.39 -10.40 -5.48
CA LEU A 209 1.52 -9.68 -6.41
C LEU A 209 0.34 -9.02 -5.70
N SER A 210 -0.27 -9.67 -4.71
CA SER A 210 -1.37 -9.07 -3.95
C SER A 210 -0.91 -7.83 -3.19
N LEU A 211 0.27 -7.87 -2.58
CA LEU A 211 0.87 -6.69 -1.94
C LEU A 211 1.16 -5.59 -2.97
N ALA A 212 1.76 -5.96 -4.11
CA ALA A 212 2.06 -5.01 -5.18
C ALA A 212 0.80 -4.34 -5.74
N VAL A 213 -0.27 -5.10 -5.96
CA VAL A 213 -1.58 -4.59 -6.40
C VAL A 213 -2.17 -3.66 -5.35
N ALA A 214 -2.20 -4.08 -4.09
CA ALA A 214 -2.75 -3.29 -3.00
C ALA A 214 -2.04 -1.93 -2.84
N LEU A 215 -0.72 -1.92 -2.87
CA LEU A 215 0.08 -0.70 -2.82
C LEU A 215 -0.11 0.17 -4.07
N THR A 216 -0.17 -0.43 -5.27
CA THR A 216 -0.42 0.31 -6.51
C THR A 216 -1.77 1.02 -6.49
N VAL A 217 -2.82 0.33 -6.04
CA VAL A 217 -4.17 0.90 -5.90
C VAL A 217 -4.18 1.99 -4.84
N MET A 218 -3.58 1.75 -3.67
CA MET A 218 -3.50 2.73 -2.59
C MET A 218 -2.80 4.02 -3.04
N VAL A 219 -1.62 3.91 -3.67
CA VAL A 219 -0.86 5.07 -4.15
C VAL A 219 -1.60 5.82 -5.25
N SER A 220 -2.23 5.09 -6.19
CA SER A 220 -3.04 5.70 -7.26
C SER A 220 -4.26 6.43 -6.71
N SER A 221 -4.96 5.83 -5.74
CA SER A 221 -6.12 6.40 -5.06
C SER A 221 -5.74 7.69 -4.31
N PHE A 222 -4.66 7.63 -3.56
CA PHE A 222 -4.16 8.79 -2.82
C PHE A 222 -3.73 9.93 -3.76
N ARG A 223 -2.93 9.62 -4.79
CA ARG A 223 -2.45 10.62 -5.75
C ARG A 223 -3.60 11.32 -6.47
N LEU A 224 -4.61 10.56 -6.89
CA LEU A 224 -5.80 11.12 -7.53
C LEU A 224 -6.58 12.01 -6.56
N SER A 225 -6.83 11.52 -5.34
CA SER A 225 -7.55 12.25 -4.29
C SER A 225 -6.85 13.57 -3.93
N VAL A 226 -5.52 13.54 -3.78
CA VAL A 226 -4.72 14.77 -3.54
C VAL A 226 -4.76 15.72 -4.73
N THR A 227 -4.70 15.21 -5.95
CA THR A 227 -4.76 16.05 -7.16
C THR A 227 -6.11 16.77 -7.27
N GLN A 228 -7.21 16.06 -7.02
CA GLN A 228 -8.56 16.63 -7.01
C GLN A 228 -8.73 17.64 -5.87
N TRP A 229 -8.25 17.28 -4.67
CA TRP A 229 -8.28 18.16 -3.51
C TRP A 229 -7.51 19.46 -3.75
N LEU A 230 -6.27 19.39 -4.27
CA LEU A 230 -5.50 20.59 -4.65
C LEU A 230 -6.22 21.43 -5.69
N GLY A 231 -6.99 20.80 -6.61
CA GLY A 231 -7.85 21.49 -7.56
C GLY A 231 -8.94 22.32 -6.89
N SER A 232 -9.52 21.79 -5.82
CA SER A 232 -10.62 22.45 -5.09
C SER A 232 -10.14 23.46 -4.06
N VAL A 233 -9.02 23.18 -3.37
CA VAL A 233 -8.49 24.05 -2.31
C VAL A 233 -7.69 25.22 -2.87
N LEU A 234 -7.12 25.09 -4.07
CA LEU A 234 -6.35 26.12 -4.75
C LEU A 234 -7.07 26.63 -6.03
N PRO A 235 -8.24 27.29 -5.89
CA PRO A 235 -9.00 27.77 -7.04
C PRO A 235 -8.42 29.05 -7.68
N ALA A 236 -7.64 29.86 -6.93
CA ALA A 236 -7.02 31.08 -7.43
C ALA A 236 -5.76 30.80 -8.26
N ASP A 237 -5.32 31.78 -9.05
CA ASP A 237 -4.15 31.66 -9.91
C ASP A 237 -2.84 31.83 -9.14
N LEU A 238 -2.80 32.79 -8.18
CA LEU A 238 -1.64 33.11 -7.37
C LEU A 238 -2.03 33.13 -5.89
N TYR A 239 -1.07 32.74 -5.05
CA TYR A 239 -1.17 32.78 -3.57
C TYR A 239 0.00 33.53 -2.99
N LEU A 240 -0.30 34.41 -2.04
CA LEU A 240 0.70 35.15 -1.28
C LEU A 240 0.53 34.85 0.20
N ARG A 241 1.62 34.62 0.89
CA ARG A 241 1.68 34.40 2.33
C ARG A 241 2.67 35.37 2.96
N SER A 242 2.28 35.98 4.07
CA SER A 242 3.08 37.01 4.77
C SER A 242 4.31 36.47 5.51
N SER A 243 4.54 35.17 5.51
CA SER A 243 5.70 34.56 6.15
C SER A 243 6.01 33.20 5.54
N ALA A 244 7.27 32.94 5.21
CA ALA A 244 7.76 31.63 4.76
C ALA A 244 7.79 30.56 5.88
N SER A 245 7.64 30.96 7.15
CA SER A 245 7.72 30.08 8.31
C SER A 245 6.38 30.03 9.05
N ALA A 246 5.89 28.80 9.32
CA ALA A 246 4.70 28.60 10.15
C ALA A 246 4.82 29.19 11.56
N ALA A 247 6.05 29.25 12.10
CA ALA A 247 6.32 29.85 13.42
C ALA A 247 6.19 31.39 13.43
N ALA A 248 6.38 32.03 12.29
CA ALA A 248 6.27 33.48 12.14
C ALA A 248 4.92 33.93 11.53
N ALA A 249 4.01 32.99 11.24
CA ALA A 249 2.74 33.27 10.57
C ALA A 249 1.82 34.24 11.33
N ASP A 250 2.01 34.39 12.64
CA ASP A 250 1.25 35.32 13.49
C ASP A 250 2.01 36.62 13.85
N THR A 251 3.13 36.89 13.19
CA THR A 251 3.94 38.10 13.47
C THR A 251 3.93 39.11 12.33
N ILE A 252 3.67 38.68 11.10
CA ILE A 252 3.68 39.51 9.88
C ILE A 252 2.31 39.45 9.21
N TYR A 253 1.79 40.61 8.83
CA TYR A 253 0.46 40.73 8.23
C TYR A 253 0.48 41.67 7.03
N PHE A 254 -0.43 41.48 6.08
CA PHE A 254 -0.63 42.39 4.98
C PHE A 254 -1.37 43.63 5.44
N GLU A 255 -0.81 44.80 5.17
CA GLU A 255 -1.47 46.07 5.43
C GLU A 255 -2.64 46.31 4.44
N PRO A 256 -3.76 46.87 4.88
CA PRO A 256 -4.89 47.18 4.00
C PRO A 256 -4.53 48.07 2.79
N ALA A 257 -3.60 48.99 2.98
CA ALA A 257 -3.10 49.89 1.92
C ALA A 257 -2.39 49.09 0.83
N LEU A 258 -1.54 48.12 1.20
CA LEU A 258 -0.85 47.24 0.29
C LEU A 258 -1.85 46.34 -0.51
N ILE A 259 -2.83 45.76 0.18
CA ILE A 259 -3.87 44.95 -0.48
C ILE A 259 -4.63 45.78 -1.51
N ASN A 260 -4.99 47.02 -1.17
CA ASN A 260 -5.68 47.92 -2.09
C ASN A 260 -4.81 48.29 -3.30
N ALA A 261 -3.51 48.51 -3.10
CA ALA A 261 -2.56 48.74 -4.21
C ALA A 261 -2.46 47.52 -5.12
N MET A 262 -2.38 46.31 -4.55
CA MET A 262 -2.39 45.05 -5.33
C MET A 262 -3.68 44.87 -6.13
N ARG A 263 -4.85 45.27 -5.61
CA ARG A 263 -6.13 45.19 -6.34
C ARG A 263 -6.18 46.09 -7.56
N GLN A 264 -5.41 47.19 -7.54
CA GLN A 264 -5.37 48.15 -8.64
C GLN A 264 -4.35 47.78 -9.73
N LEU A 265 -3.55 46.71 -9.54
CA LEU A 265 -2.59 46.29 -10.55
C LEU A 265 -3.31 45.75 -11.82
N PRO A 266 -2.83 46.13 -12.99
CA PRO A 266 -3.35 45.58 -14.26
C PRO A 266 -3.20 44.04 -14.27
N GLY A 267 -4.28 43.38 -14.66
CA GLY A 267 -4.29 41.91 -14.74
C GLY A 267 -4.83 41.22 -13.47
N VAL A 268 -5.03 41.92 -12.37
CA VAL A 268 -5.68 41.39 -11.16
C VAL A 268 -7.19 41.57 -11.29
N ALA A 269 -7.94 40.46 -11.23
CA ALA A 269 -9.42 40.50 -11.26
C ALA A 269 -10.02 40.59 -9.85
N ARG A 270 -9.51 39.80 -8.90
CA ARG A 270 -10.02 39.70 -7.54
C ARG A 270 -8.91 39.28 -6.58
N ILE A 271 -8.96 39.80 -5.37
CA ILE A 271 -8.13 39.34 -4.24
C ILE A 271 -9.06 38.98 -3.09
N ASP A 272 -8.99 37.71 -2.67
CA ASP A 272 -9.63 37.24 -1.44
C ASP A 272 -8.58 37.19 -0.33
N THR A 273 -9.01 37.57 0.86
CA THR A 273 -8.16 37.64 2.03
C THR A 273 -8.46 36.47 2.95
N LEU A 274 -7.42 35.90 3.54
CA LEU A 274 -7.55 34.79 4.48
C LEU A 274 -6.82 35.13 5.77
N ARG A 275 -7.39 34.67 6.89
CA ARG A 275 -6.75 34.69 8.19
C ARG A 275 -6.63 33.26 8.69
N VAL A 276 -5.41 32.80 8.87
CA VAL A 276 -5.08 31.48 9.41
C VAL A 276 -4.45 31.64 10.77
N THR A 277 -5.02 31.02 11.80
CA THR A 277 -4.52 31.04 13.18
C THR A 277 -4.49 29.64 13.76
N GLN A 278 -3.65 29.41 14.76
CA GLN A 278 -3.68 28.20 15.56
C GLN A 278 -4.61 28.41 16.77
N LEU A 279 -5.51 27.46 17.03
CA LEU A 279 -6.45 27.53 18.13
C LEU A 279 -6.41 26.25 18.95
N GLY A 280 -6.15 26.35 20.24
CA GLY A 280 -6.27 25.23 21.17
C GLY A 280 -7.73 25.04 21.56
N LEU A 281 -8.30 23.87 21.27
CA LEU A 281 -9.65 23.48 21.68
C LEU A 281 -9.64 22.65 22.97
N ASP A 282 -8.55 21.95 23.23
CA ASP A 282 -8.34 21.08 24.39
C ASP A 282 -6.86 21.08 24.75
N PRO A 283 -6.49 21.33 26.02
CA PRO A 283 -5.09 21.33 26.46
C PRO A 283 -4.37 19.99 26.28
N ALA A 284 -5.11 18.88 26.23
CA ALA A 284 -4.55 17.54 26.05
C ALA A 284 -4.34 17.16 24.58
N LEU A 285 -4.81 17.97 23.63
CA LEU A 285 -4.75 17.70 22.21
C LEU A 285 -3.98 18.82 21.49
N PRO A 286 -3.36 18.54 20.34
CA PRO A 286 -2.66 19.56 19.56
C PRO A 286 -3.61 20.65 19.05
N PRO A 287 -3.13 21.89 18.83
CA PRO A 287 -3.96 22.96 18.32
C PRO A 287 -4.45 22.66 16.89
N ILE A 288 -5.66 23.14 16.59
CA ILE A 288 -6.22 23.10 15.22
C ILE A 288 -5.88 24.38 14.47
N SER A 289 -5.98 24.33 13.14
CA SER A 289 -5.94 25.54 12.30
C SER A 289 -7.34 26.13 12.16
N LEU A 290 -7.54 27.36 12.64
CA LEU A 290 -8.75 28.14 12.37
C LEU A 290 -8.49 29.00 11.13
N ILE A 291 -9.32 28.81 10.09
CA ILE A 291 -9.17 29.49 8.79
C ILE A 291 -10.43 30.34 8.55
N ALA A 292 -10.24 31.65 8.61
CA ALA A 292 -11.30 32.59 8.27
C ALA A 292 -11.13 33.05 6.82
N ARG A 293 -12.16 32.82 6.00
CA ARG A 293 -12.22 33.20 4.58
C ARG A 293 -13.66 33.47 4.17
N ASP A 294 -13.86 34.01 2.98
CA ASP A 294 -15.22 34.16 2.43
C ASP A 294 -15.82 32.76 2.15
N LEU A 295 -16.95 32.50 2.78
CA LEU A 295 -17.74 31.28 2.68
C LEU A 295 -19.16 31.53 2.17
N SER A 296 -19.36 32.57 1.35
CA SER A 296 -20.65 32.85 0.72
C SER A 296 -21.17 31.68 -0.12
N GLU A 297 -20.26 30.94 -0.79
CA GLU A 297 -20.54 29.74 -1.58
C GLU A 297 -19.68 28.57 -1.14
N PRO A 298 -20.02 27.88 -0.04
CA PRO A 298 -19.16 26.84 0.54
C PRO A 298 -18.90 25.66 -0.39
N ARG A 299 -19.90 25.31 -1.23
CA ARG A 299 -19.77 24.21 -2.21
C ARG A 299 -18.70 24.44 -3.26
N LEU A 300 -18.46 25.67 -3.66
CA LEU A 300 -17.44 26.03 -4.64
C LEU A 300 -16.06 26.27 -3.99
N SER A 301 -16.06 26.63 -2.71
CA SER A 301 -14.84 27.04 -2.00
C SER A 301 -14.19 25.91 -1.21
N LEU A 302 -14.91 24.81 -0.92
CA LEU A 302 -14.45 23.72 -0.04
C LEU A 302 -14.67 22.34 -0.68
N PRO A 303 -13.74 21.42 -0.52
CA PRO A 303 -13.93 20.01 -0.89
C PRO A 303 -14.82 19.30 0.16
N LEU A 304 -16.11 19.60 0.15
CA LEU A 304 -17.07 19.09 1.12
C LEU A 304 -17.32 17.59 0.94
N ILE A 305 -17.53 16.91 2.06
CA ILE A 305 -18.00 15.53 2.12
C ILE A 305 -19.51 15.57 2.39
N GLY A 306 -20.29 15.29 1.35
CA GLY A 306 -21.74 15.40 1.42
C GLY A 306 -22.27 16.83 1.24
N GLU A 307 -23.57 16.99 1.48
CA GLU A 307 -24.26 18.28 1.34
C GLU A 307 -24.16 19.10 2.62
N PRO A 308 -23.82 20.40 2.54
CA PRO A 308 -23.82 21.26 3.71
C PRO A 308 -25.26 21.50 4.21
N LEU A 309 -25.43 21.48 5.54
CA LEU A 309 -26.70 21.75 6.18
C LEU A 309 -26.98 23.24 6.27
N PRO A 310 -28.26 23.65 6.16
CA PRO A 310 -28.67 25.04 6.39
C PRO A 310 -28.42 25.42 7.85
N THR A 311 -27.87 26.60 8.05
CA THR A 311 -27.55 27.10 9.40
C THR A 311 -28.81 27.54 10.14
N PRO A 312 -29.07 27.08 11.38
CA PRO A 312 -30.18 27.54 12.20
C PRO A 312 -30.09 29.03 12.52
N PRO A 313 -31.24 29.71 12.68
CA PRO A 313 -31.27 31.13 13.05
C PRO A 313 -30.49 31.39 14.35
N GLY A 314 -29.67 32.44 14.36
CA GLY A 314 -28.88 32.84 15.53
C GLY A 314 -27.62 32.03 15.78
N GLN A 315 -27.27 31.08 14.89
CA GLN A 315 -26.01 30.34 14.90
C GLN A 315 -25.15 30.74 13.71
N MET A 316 -23.85 30.40 13.81
CA MET A 316 -22.84 30.63 12.75
C MET A 316 -22.35 29.33 12.20
N ALA A 317 -22.42 29.17 10.87
CA ALA A 317 -21.91 28.00 10.20
C ALA A 317 -20.40 27.90 10.35
N VAL A 318 -19.93 26.71 10.66
CA VAL A 318 -18.52 26.30 10.55
C VAL A 318 -18.42 24.98 9.79
N TYR A 319 -17.31 24.83 9.09
CA TYR A 319 -16.99 23.59 8.36
C TYR A 319 -15.74 22.98 8.97
N VAL A 320 -15.86 21.74 9.40
CA VAL A 320 -14.79 21.04 10.13
C VAL A 320 -14.11 20.02 9.22
N SER A 321 -12.80 19.83 9.37
CA SER A 321 -12.12 18.73 8.67
C SER A 321 -12.43 17.38 9.31
N GLU A 322 -12.22 16.28 8.58
CA GLU A 322 -12.44 14.91 9.08
C GLU A 322 -11.67 14.65 10.39
N ALA A 323 -10.45 15.17 10.51
CA ALA A 323 -9.64 15.02 11.71
C ALA A 323 -10.28 15.73 12.94
N VAL A 324 -10.98 16.84 12.75
CA VAL A 324 -11.70 17.51 13.85
C VAL A 324 -12.90 16.68 14.33
N VAL A 325 -13.59 16.01 13.41
CA VAL A 325 -14.67 15.07 13.77
C VAL A 325 -14.14 13.98 14.69
N GLU A 326 -13.03 13.38 14.34
CA GLU A 326 -12.49 12.24 15.08
C GLU A 326 -11.81 12.65 16.40
N LEU A 327 -10.96 13.69 16.38
CA LEU A 327 -10.19 14.11 17.55
C LEU A 327 -11.00 14.90 18.58
N TYR A 328 -11.91 15.73 18.11
CA TYR A 328 -12.63 16.69 18.97
C TYR A 328 -14.10 16.38 19.09
N GLY A 329 -14.60 15.33 18.42
CA GLY A 329 -15.98 14.87 18.52
C GLY A 329 -17.00 15.81 17.88
N ALA A 330 -16.60 16.65 16.93
CA ALA A 330 -17.53 17.51 16.19
C ALA A 330 -18.47 16.66 15.32
N ARG A 331 -19.77 16.99 15.29
CA ARG A 331 -20.78 16.28 14.51
C ARG A 331 -21.56 17.22 13.64
N VAL A 332 -21.79 16.83 12.39
CA VAL A 332 -22.62 17.60 11.46
C VAL A 332 -24.05 17.70 12.00
N GLY A 333 -24.61 18.90 11.99
CA GLY A 333 -25.95 19.15 12.50
C GLY A 333 -26.02 19.48 14.01
N GLU A 334 -24.87 19.48 14.70
CA GLU A 334 -24.79 19.78 16.14
C GLU A 334 -24.01 21.08 16.42
N PRO A 335 -24.24 21.74 17.56
CA PRO A 335 -23.42 22.85 18.04
C PRO A 335 -21.99 22.35 18.35
N PHE A 336 -20.96 23.17 18.04
CA PHE A 336 -19.58 22.83 18.35
C PHE A 336 -19.12 23.51 19.65
N GLU A 337 -19.48 22.92 20.79
CA GLU A 337 -19.27 23.50 22.12
C GLU A 337 -17.81 23.83 22.46
N ARG A 338 -16.84 23.00 22.04
CA ARG A 338 -15.41 23.28 22.26
C ARG A 338 -14.95 24.55 21.56
N LEU A 339 -15.46 24.80 20.35
CA LEU A 339 -15.17 26.02 19.61
C LEU A 339 -15.88 27.23 20.24
N ASN A 340 -17.13 27.04 20.69
CA ASN A 340 -17.87 28.05 21.42
C ASN A 340 -17.08 28.53 22.64
N THR A 341 -16.58 27.61 23.45
CA THR A 341 -15.79 27.92 24.65
C THR A 341 -14.46 28.60 24.31
N ALA A 342 -13.70 28.07 23.32
CA ALA A 342 -12.40 28.60 22.95
C ALA A 342 -12.46 30.04 22.42
N LEU A 343 -13.54 30.42 21.71
CA LEU A 343 -13.72 31.75 21.15
C LEU A 343 -14.61 32.68 22.02
N SER A 344 -15.11 32.20 23.15
CA SER A 344 -15.88 33.04 24.09
C SER A 344 -14.98 33.96 24.93
N ALA A 345 -13.73 33.64 25.11
CA ALA A 345 -12.77 34.42 25.88
C ALA A 345 -12.42 35.75 25.12
N GLY A 346 -13.18 36.80 25.38
CA GLY A 346 -12.99 38.12 24.75
C GLY A 346 -14.15 38.58 23.83
N ALA A 347 -15.14 37.73 23.62
CA ALA A 347 -16.30 38.09 22.82
C ALA A 347 -17.37 38.81 23.65
N ALA A 348 -17.97 39.86 23.10
CA ALA A 348 -19.07 40.60 23.76
C ALA A 348 -20.35 39.76 23.94
N GLN A 349 -20.55 38.74 23.12
CA GLN A 349 -21.61 37.73 23.24
C GLN A 349 -20.99 36.37 22.95
N ALA A 350 -21.36 35.33 23.72
CA ALA A 350 -20.90 33.97 23.51
C ALA A 350 -21.30 33.48 22.09
N PRO A 351 -20.33 33.13 21.24
CA PRO A 351 -20.61 32.64 19.88
C PRO A 351 -21.34 31.30 19.95
N ARG A 352 -22.23 31.04 19.00
CA ARG A 352 -22.88 29.75 18.83
C ARG A 352 -22.55 29.21 17.45
N PHE A 353 -21.56 28.30 17.40
CA PHE A 353 -21.15 27.66 16.16
C PHE A 353 -21.94 26.39 15.91
N PHE A 354 -22.35 26.20 14.66
CA PHE A 354 -23.07 25.05 14.16
C PHE A 354 -22.21 24.38 13.08
N VAL A 355 -21.98 23.09 13.21
CA VAL A 355 -21.21 22.31 12.22
C VAL A 355 -22.10 22.07 11.00
N ALA A 356 -21.96 22.92 9.98
CA ALA A 356 -22.75 22.88 8.76
C ALA A 356 -22.27 21.82 7.77
N GLY A 357 -21.01 21.35 7.86
CA GLY A 357 -20.49 20.33 6.99
C GLY A 357 -19.08 19.88 7.36
N ILE A 358 -18.66 18.78 6.74
CA ILE A 358 -17.31 18.24 6.84
C ILE A 358 -16.58 18.48 5.51
N TRP A 359 -15.33 18.84 5.57
CA TRP A 359 -14.49 18.98 4.40
C TRP A 359 -13.22 18.15 4.51
N ARG A 360 -12.68 17.75 3.37
CA ARG A 360 -11.49 16.90 3.27
C ARG A 360 -10.23 17.74 3.35
N ASP A 361 -9.32 17.41 4.28
CA ASP A 361 -8.04 18.12 4.44
C ASP A 361 -6.87 17.13 4.53
N TYR A 362 -6.05 17.09 3.49
CA TYR A 362 -4.86 16.24 3.44
C TYR A 362 -3.59 16.92 3.98
N ALA A 363 -3.66 18.22 4.30
CA ALA A 363 -2.49 18.99 4.72
C ALA A 363 -2.31 19.07 6.25
N ARG A 364 -3.41 19.00 7.01
CA ARG A 364 -3.39 19.27 8.46
C ARG A 364 -3.81 18.05 9.26
N GLN A 365 -2.84 17.35 9.84
CA GLN A 365 -3.07 16.10 10.60
C GLN A 365 -3.93 16.30 11.85
N PHE A 366 -3.87 17.48 12.48
CA PHE A 366 -4.63 17.77 13.71
C PHE A 366 -5.94 18.46 13.44
N GLY A 367 -6.23 18.72 12.17
CA GLY A 367 -7.47 19.25 11.69
C GLY A 367 -7.53 20.77 11.55
N ALA A 368 -8.56 21.20 10.86
CA ALA A 368 -8.87 22.61 10.64
C ALA A 368 -10.36 22.87 10.71
N VAL A 369 -10.71 24.09 11.13
CA VAL A 369 -12.06 24.62 11.12
C VAL A 369 -12.09 25.83 10.20
N MET A 370 -13.02 25.84 9.26
CA MET A 370 -13.28 26.99 8.40
C MET A 370 -14.46 27.80 8.93
N ILE A 371 -14.29 29.10 9.03
CA ILE A 371 -15.28 30.05 9.47
C ILE A 371 -15.40 31.19 8.44
N ASP A 372 -16.59 31.74 8.27
CA ASP A 372 -16.78 32.96 7.47
C ASP A 372 -15.98 34.12 8.04
N GLN A 373 -15.26 34.87 7.20
CA GLN A 373 -14.38 35.95 7.63
C GLN A 373 -15.10 37.07 8.38
N ARG A 374 -16.30 37.41 7.96
CA ARG A 374 -17.11 38.47 8.63
C ARG A 374 -17.50 38.01 10.04
N ASN A 375 -17.89 36.75 10.20
CA ASN A 375 -18.20 36.18 11.50
C ASN A 375 -16.99 36.14 12.41
N HIS A 376 -15.82 35.73 11.89
CA HIS A 376 -14.57 35.73 12.63
C HIS A 376 -14.21 37.13 13.13
N GLN A 377 -14.23 38.14 12.24
CA GLN A 377 -13.93 39.53 12.59
C GLN A 377 -14.89 40.10 13.63
N ARG A 378 -16.20 39.76 13.53
CA ARG A 378 -17.22 40.20 14.50
C ARG A 378 -16.99 39.66 15.89
N ILE A 379 -16.50 38.40 16.01
CA ILE A 379 -16.32 37.73 17.30
C ILE A 379 -14.98 38.12 17.93
N SER A 380 -13.90 38.07 17.16
CA SER A 380 -12.52 38.22 17.66
C SER A 380 -12.02 39.66 17.61
N GLY A 381 -12.64 40.54 16.80
CA GLY A 381 -12.10 41.85 16.47
C GLY A 381 -10.81 41.79 15.61
N ASP A 382 -10.34 40.59 15.23
CA ASP A 382 -9.10 40.41 14.46
C ASP A 382 -9.37 40.66 12.96
N THR A 383 -8.85 41.79 12.47
CA THR A 383 -8.93 42.21 11.07
C THR A 383 -7.63 41.92 10.30
N ARG A 384 -6.63 41.31 10.94
CA ARG A 384 -5.33 41.01 10.34
C ARG A 384 -5.45 39.94 9.24
N ILE A 385 -4.63 40.04 8.22
CA ILE A 385 -4.63 39.18 7.05
C ILE A 385 -3.22 38.65 6.86
N ASN A 386 -3.06 37.34 6.76
CA ASN A 386 -1.75 36.70 6.58
C ASN A 386 -1.62 35.90 5.28
N ASP A 387 -2.72 35.60 4.60
CA ASP A 387 -2.70 34.92 3.30
C ASP A 387 -3.65 35.64 2.32
N LEU A 388 -3.26 35.68 1.04
CA LEU A 388 -4.04 36.24 -0.06
C LEU A 388 -4.18 35.23 -1.19
N ALA A 389 -5.36 35.17 -1.78
CA ALA A 389 -5.62 34.44 -3.00
C ALA A 389 -5.99 35.42 -4.11
N VAL A 390 -5.24 35.40 -5.21
CA VAL A 390 -5.35 36.37 -6.30
C VAL A 390 -5.83 35.66 -7.56
N TRP A 391 -6.94 36.12 -8.10
CA TRP A 391 -7.47 35.72 -9.40
C TRP A 391 -7.04 36.70 -10.47
N LEU A 392 -6.63 36.19 -11.61
CA LEU A 392 -6.20 36.99 -12.76
C LEU A 392 -7.38 37.29 -13.69
N ALA A 393 -7.28 38.39 -14.40
CA ALA A 393 -8.23 38.67 -15.47
C ALA A 393 -8.04 37.67 -16.63
N PRO A 394 -9.09 37.31 -17.35
CA PRO A 394 -9.00 36.35 -18.47
C PRO A 394 -7.94 36.74 -19.49
N GLY A 395 -7.07 35.80 -19.86
CA GLY A 395 -6.01 35.99 -20.87
C GLY A 395 -4.74 36.67 -20.37
N GLN A 396 -4.63 36.96 -19.06
CA GLN A 396 -3.40 37.52 -18.49
C GLN A 396 -2.37 36.43 -18.20
N ASP A 397 -1.09 36.77 -18.40
CA ASP A 397 0.01 35.88 -18.05
C ASP A 397 0.30 35.94 -16.54
N ALA A 398 0.20 34.80 -15.87
CA ALA A 398 0.47 34.68 -14.46
C ALA A 398 1.89 35.12 -14.09
N ALA A 399 2.87 34.88 -14.95
CA ALA A 399 4.26 35.28 -14.69
C ALA A 399 4.43 36.80 -14.71
N ALA A 400 3.79 37.49 -15.64
CA ALA A 400 3.83 38.95 -15.73
C ALA A 400 3.16 39.62 -14.51
N VAL A 401 2.01 39.12 -14.08
CA VAL A 401 1.33 39.65 -12.88
C VAL A 401 2.12 39.31 -11.62
N GLN A 402 2.71 38.14 -11.54
CA GLN A 402 3.59 37.74 -10.44
C GLN A 402 4.80 38.66 -10.32
N GLN A 403 5.42 39.04 -11.44
CA GLN A 403 6.51 40.01 -11.47
C GLN A 403 6.05 41.40 -10.99
N ALA A 404 4.92 41.90 -11.49
CA ALA A 404 4.38 43.21 -11.08
C ALA A 404 4.04 43.27 -9.57
N LEU A 405 3.47 42.19 -9.04
CA LEU A 405 3.26 42.03 -7.60
C LEU A 405 4.58 42.03 -6.81
N GLY A 406 5.60 41.35 -7.32
CA GLY A 406 6.95 41.32 -6.75
C GLY A 406 7.61 42.70 -6.69
N GLU A 407 7.53 43.48 -7.78
CA GLU A 407 8.03 44.86 -7.86
C GLU A 407 7.29 45.77 -6.86
N LEU A 408 5.97 45.63 -6.72
CA LEU A 408 5.18 46.37 -5.73
C LEU A 408 5.64 46.03 -4.30
N LEU A 409 5.83 44.74 -3.98
CA LEU A 409 6.32 44.30 -2.67
C LEU A 409 7.73 44.81 -2.37
N GLN A 410 8.63 44.85 -3.38
CA GLN A 410 9.97 45.43 -3.25
C GLN A 410 9.94 46.91 -2.97
N SER A 411 9.10 47.68 -3.66
CA SER A 411 8.97 49.12 -3.49
C SER A 411 8.49 49.51 -2.07
N GLN A 412 7.79 48.61 -1.39
CA GLN A 412 7.27 48.82 -0.03
C GLN A 412 8.13 48.14 1.05
N GLY A 413 9.29 47.56 0.71
CA GLY A 413 10.19 46.91 1.66
C GLY A 413 9.73 45.55 2.18
N ASN A 414 8.67 44.96 1.62
CA ASN A 414 8.04 43.73 2.09
C ASN A 414 8.47 42.46 1.31
N ALA A 415 9.38 42.60 0.35
CA ALA A 415 9.74 41.49 -0.56
C ALA A 415 10.35 40.25 0.15
N GLN A 416 11.08 40.46 1.25
CA GLN A 416 11.71 39.36 1.99
C GLN A 416 10.74 38.62 2.93
N SER A 417 9.60 39.23 3.23
CA SER A 417 8.63 38.72 4.20
C SER A 417 7.44 38.02 3.55
N VAL A 418 7.33 38.06 2.22
CA VAL A 418 6.17 37.52 1.48
C VAL A 418 6.63 36.41 0.54
N GLU A 419 6.08 35.22 0.74
CA GLU A 419 6.20 34.11 -0.18
C GLU A 419 5.06 34.18 -1.21
N MET A 420 5.39 34.09 -2.51
CA MET A 420 4.43 34.12 -3.59
C MET A 420 4.63 32.90 -4.50
N ALA A 421 3.55 32.19 -4.78
CA ALA A 421 3.56 31.03 -5.66
C ALA A 421 2.27 30.92 -6.49
N SER A 422 2.38 30.48 -7.73
CA SER A 422 1.22 30.13 -8.53
C SER A 422 0.58 28.81 -8.06
N SER A 423 -0.72 28.64 -8.31
CA SER A 423 -1.41 27.37 -8.03
C SER A 423 -0.75 26.19 -8.73
N ALA A 424 -0.22 26.40 -9.94
CA ALA A 424 0.54 25.39 -10.68
C ALA A 424 1.84 25.01 -9.99
N GLN A 425 2.59 26.00 -9.46
CA GLN A 425 3.82 25.77 -8.70
C GLN A 425 3.52 25.02 -7.40
N ILE A 426 2.51 25.44 -6.62
CA ILE A 426 2.11 24.78 -5.38
C ILE A 426 1.71 23.33 -5.66
N ARG A 427 0.89 23.08 -6.70
CA ARG A 427 0.50 21.72 -7.11
C ARG A 427 1.71 20.89 -7.50
N ALA A 428 2.61 21.44 -8.32
CA ALA A 428 3.80 20.72 -8.77
C ALA A 428 4.73 20.36 -7.60
N VAL A 429 4.95 21.28 -6.66
CA VAL A 429 5.75 21.03 -5.46
C VAL A 429 5.08 20.00 -4.57
N SER A 430 3.79 20.15 -4.28
CA SER A 430 3.03 19.20 -3.45
C SER A 430 3.04 17.79 -4.04
N LEU A 431 2.73 17.63 -5.33
CA LEU A 431 2.76 16.33 -5.99
C LEU A 431 4.17 15.73 -6.05
N ARG A 432 5.22 16.54 -6.21
CA ARG A 432 6.61 16.08 -6.17
C ARG A 432 6.97 15.52 -4.78
N ILE A 433 6.55 16.19 -3.71
CA ILE A 433 6.74 15.72 -2.33
C ILE A 433 6.06 14.37 -2.14
N PHE A 434 4.81 14.23 -2.57
CA PHE A 434 4.08 12.98 -2.48
C PHE A 434 4.72 11.88 -3.34
N ASP A 435 5.03 12.15 -4.61
CA ASP A 435 5.66 11.16 -5.50
C ASP A 435 6.99 10.66 -4.92
N ARG A 436 7.76 11.52 -4.28
CA ARG A 436 9.02 11.17 -3.62
C ARG A 436 8.80 10.30 -2.37
N SER A 437 7.81 10.62 -1.56
CA SER A 437 7.43 9.80 -0.40
C SER A 437 6.99 8.39 -0.82
N PHE A 438 6.27 8.27 -1.95
CA PHE A 438 5.87 6.97 -2.49
C PHE A 438 6.98 6.23 -3.25
N ALA A 439 8.09 6.87 -3.58
CA ALA A 439 9.22 6.19 -4.21
C ALA A 439 9.76 5.03 -3.34
N VAL A 440 9.77 5.19 -2.01
CA VAL A 440 10.09 4.11 -1.07
C VAL A 440 9.10 2.93 -1.20
N THR A 441 7.80 3.24 -1.34
CA THR A 441 6.77 2.21 -1.52
C THR A 441 6.98 1.43 -2.83
N TYR A 442 7.31 2.11 -3.92
CA TYR A 442 7.65 1.45 -5.19
C TYR A 442 8.91 0.60 -5.09
N TRP A 443 9.91 1.05 -4.34
CA TRP A 443 11.12 0.27 -4.06
C TRP A 443 10.78 -1.02 -3.30
N LEU A 444 10.02 -0.92 -2.21
CA LEU A 444 9.56 -2.08 -1.43
C LEU A 444 8.73 -3.05 -2.29
N GLN A 445 7.88 -2.52 -3.17
CA GLN A 445 7.10 -3.31 -4.12
C GLN A 445 8.00 -4.08 -5.09
N ALA A 446 9.02 -3.43 -5.66
CA ALA A 446 9.98 -4.08 -6.56
C ALA A 446 10.74 -5.22 -5.85
N VAL A 447 11.18 -5.00 -4.61
CA VAL A 447 11.83 -6.01 -3.78
C VAL A 447 10.90 -7.17 -3.48
N ALA A 448 9.64 -6.91 -3.10
CA ALA A 448 8.65 -7.95 -2.82
C ALA A 448 8.37 -8.82 -4.06
N ILE A 449 8.22 -8.21 -5.23
CA ILE A 449 8.06 -8.94 -6.50
C ILE A 449 9.30 -9.78 -6.79
N GLY A 450 10.50 -9.23 -6.62
CA GLY A 450 11.77 -9.95 -6.80
C GLY A 450 11.86 -11.18 -5.92
N ILE A 451 11.50 -11.08 -4.64
CA ILE A 451 11.45 -12.21 -3.70
C ILE A 451 10.42 -13.25 -4.15
N GLY A 452 9.22 -12.82 -4.57
CA GLY A 452 8.18 -13.71 -5.07
C GLY A 452 8.64 -14.49 -6.31
N LEU A 453 9.26 -13.81 -7.28
CA LEU A 453 9.80 -14.43 -8.49
C LEU A 453 10.95 -15.41 -8.20
N PHE A 454 11.82 -15.07 -7.25
CA PHE A 454 12.88 -15.98 -6.79
C PHE A 454 12.30 -17.25 -6.15
N GLY A 455 11.26 -17.12 -5.32
CA GLY A 455 10.54 -18.26 -4.75
C GLY A 455 9.95 -19.19 -5.82
N VAL A 456 9.36 -18.60 -6.87
CA VAL A 456 8.87 -19.34 -8.04
C VAL A 456 10.02 -20.06 -8.74
N ALA A 457 11.13 -19.36 -9.01
CA ALA A 457 12.31 -19.92 -9.66
C ALA A 457 12.84 -21.14 -8.91
N ALA A 458 13.02 -21.01 -7.60
CA ALA A 458 13.49 -22.09 -6.74
C ALA A 458 12.51 -23.28 -6.73
N SER A 459 11.21 -23.02 -6.63
CA SER A 459 10.17 -24.06 -6.61
C SER A 459 10.07 -24.80 -7.95
N PHE A 460 10.07 -24.08 -9.07
CA PHE A 460 10.06 -24.70 -10.41
C PHE A 460 11.31 -25.52 -10.66
N SER A 461 12.49 -24.99 -10.35
CA SER A 461 13.76 -25.73 -10.51
C SER A 461 13.74 -27.03 -9.71
N ALA A 462 13.25 -26.99 -8.48
CA ALA A 462 13.13 -28.17 -7.64
C ALA A 462 12.12 -29.20 -8.20
N GLN A 463 10.99 -28.75 -8.76
CA GLN A 463 9.98 -29.65 -9.34
C GLN A 463 10.43 -30.25 -10.65
N VAL A 464 11.04 -29.48 -11.55
CA VAL A 464 11.58 -29.94 -12.82
C VAL A 464 12.67 -30.97 -12.59
N LEU A 465 13.57 -30.71 -11.63
CA LEU A 465 14.64 -31.64 -11.27
C LEU A 465 14.10 -32.97 -10.72
N ALA A 466 13.03 -32.94 -9.94
CA ALA A 466 12.40 -34.15 -9.41
C ALA A 466 11.72 -35.03 -10.48
N ARG A 467 11.40 -34.44 -11.64
CA ARG A 467 10.66 -35.09 -12.73
C ARG A 467 11.49 -35.47 -13.94
N ARG A 468 12.82 -35.55 -13.82
CA ARG A 468 13.72 -35.91 -14.93
C ARG A 468 13.35 -37.22 -15.60
N LYS A 469 12.95 -38.25 -14.81
CA LYS A 469 12.54 -39.55 -15.34
C LYS A 469 11.29 -39.45 -16.25
N GLU A 470 10.32 -38.59 -15.90
CA GLU A 470 9.14 -38.36 -16.73
C GLU A 470 9.48 -37.67 -18.06
N PHE A 471 10.46 -36.76 -18.08
CA PHE A 471 10.91 -36.11 -19.31
C PHE A 471 11.65 -37.12 -20.23
N GLY A 472 12.41 -38.04 -19.64
CA GLY A 472 12.99 -39.17 -20.36
C GLY A 472 11.92 -40.05 -21.03
N LEU A 473 10.84 -40.38 -20.31
CA LEU A 473 9.71 -41.13 -20.85
C LEU A 473 9.03 -40.41 -22.01
N LEU A 474 8.76 -39.10 -21.88
CA LEU A 474 8.17 -38.27 -22.94
C LEU A 474 9.08 -38.26 -24.20
N ALA A 475 10.40 -38.19 -24.03
CA ALA A 475 11.35 -38.28 -25.13
C ALA A 475 11.31 -39.65 -25.82
N HIS A 476 11.15 -40.75 -25.07
CA HIS A 476 10.99 -42.11 -25.63
C HIS A 476 9.63 -42.26 -26.37
N LEU A 477 8.61 -41.51 -25.98
CA LEU A 477 7.33 -41.45 -26.70
C LEU A 477 7.38 -40.57 -27.96
N GLY A 478 8.56 -40.04 -28.31
CA GLY A 478 8.79 -39.29 -29.54
C GLY A 478 8.67 -37.76 -29.43
N LEU A 479 8.52 -37.21 -28.22
CA LEU A 479 8.54 -35.76 -28.08
C LEU A 479 9.94 -35.20 -28.24
N THR A 480 10.08 -34.15 -29.04
CA THR A 480 11.35 -33.42 -29.18
C THR A 480 11.66 -32.62 -27.90
N ARG A 481 12.95 -32.28 -27.69
CA ARG A 481 13.37 -31.42 -26.56
C ARG A 481 12.59 -30.10 -26.51
N GLY A 482 12.36 -29.48 -27.66
CA GLY A 482 11.57 -28.24 -27.75
C GLY A 482 10.10 -28.42 -27.31
N GLN A 483 9.48 -29.55 -27.63
CA GLN A 483 8.12 -29.89 -27.20
C GLN A 483 8.05 -30.15 -25.69
N VAL A 484 9.01 -30.83 -25.11
CA VAL A 484 9.09 -31.02 -23.65
C VAL A 484 9.24 -29.67 -22.93
N LEU A 485 10.12 -28.80 -23.44
CA LEU A 485 10.30 -27.45 -22.91
C LEU A 485 9.02 -26.61 -23.03
N ALA A 486 8.28 -26.74 -24.15
CA ALA A 486 7.00 -26.07 -24.35
C ALA A 486 5.93 -26.54 -23.35
N VAL A 487 5.90 -27.83 -23.01
CA VAL A 487 5.00 -28.37 -21.97
C VAL A 487 5.36 -27.81 -20.60
N VAL A 488 6.66 -27.77 -20.22
CA VAL A 488 7.11 -27.23 -18.94
C VAL A 488 6.83 -25.71 -18.84
N ALA A 489 7.11 -24.96 -19.90
CA ALA A 489 6.80 -23.53 -19.96
C ALA A 489 5.28 -23.28 -19.90
N GLY A 490 4.47 -24.10 -20.58
CA GLY A 490 3.02 -24.05 -20.54
C GLY A 490 2.44 -24.36 -19.16
N GLU A 491 3.01 -25.34 -18.45
CA GLU A 491 2.69 -25.64 -17.04
C GLU A 491 3.02 -24.42 -16.14
N GLY A 492 4.18 -23.82 -16.34
CA GLY A 492 4.60 -22.60 -15.64
C GLY A 492 3.67 -21.42 -15.91
N LEU A 493 3.26 -21.22 -17.16
CA LEU A 493 2.31 -20.19 -17.55
C LEU A 493 0.94 -20.44 -16.89
N ALA A 494 0.42 -21.67 -16.91
CA ALA A 494 -0.85 -22.00 -16.31
C ALA A 494 -0.86 -21.69 -14.80
N TRP A 495 0.19 -22.08 -14.09
CA TRP A 495 0.28 -21.82 -12.65
C TRP A 495 0.46 -20.33 -12.32
N THR A 496 1.33 -19.63 -13.05
CA THR A 496 1.52 -18.19 -12.82
C THR A 496 0.32 -17.37 -13.26
N ALA A 497 -0.47 -17.81 -14.24
CA ALA A 497 -1.74 -17.18 -14.61
C ALA A 497 -2.79 -17.31 -13.48
N VAL A 498 -2.94 -18.51 -12.90
CA VAL A 498 -3.81 -18.69 -11.72
C VAL A 498 -3.31 -17.86 -10.54
N GLY A 499 -2.00 -17.84 -10.31
CA GLY A 499 -1.38 -17.03 -9.27
C GLY A 499 -1.57 -15.53 -9.50
N ALA A 500 -1.47 -15.07 -10.74
CA ALA A 500 -1.71 -13.67 -11.10
C ALA A 500 -3.18 -13.28 -10.88
N LEU A 501 -4.12 -14.13 -11.28
CA LEU A 501 -5.53 -13.90 -11.03
C LEU A 501 -5.84 -13.85 -9.53
N ALA A 502 -5.36 -14.84 -8.78
CA ALA A 502 -5.52 -14.88 -7.32
C ALA A 502 -4.88 -13.65 -6.64
N GLY A 503 -3.67 -13.29 -7.04
CA GLY A 503 -2.95 -12.13 -6.53
C GLY A 503 -3.64 -10.81 -6.85
N LEU A 504 -4.23 -10.67 -8.05
CA LEU A 504 -5.07 -9.51 -8.41
C LEU A 504 -6.31 -9.42 -7.53
N LEU A 505 -7.08 -10.51 -7.40
CA LEU A 505 -8.31 -10.52 -6.60
C LEU A 505 -8.03 -10.25 -5.12
N LEU A 506 -7.04 -10.90 -4.55
CA LEU A 506 -6.61 -10.66 -3.17
C LEU A 506 -6.07 -9.24 -2.98
N GLY A 507 -5.23 -8.78 -3.91
CA GLY A 507 -4.67 -7.44 -3.85
C GLY A 507 -5.75 -6.34 -3.94
N LEU A 508 -6.78 -6.54 -4.74
CA LEU A 508 -7.95 -5.66 -4.77
C LEU A 508 -8.72 -5.72 -3.44
N GLY A 509 -8.94 -6.91 -2.87
CA GLY A 509 -9.54 -7.03 -1.55
C GLY A 509 -8.74 -6.32 -0.45
N VAL A 510 -7.42 -6.52 -0.43
CA VAL A 510 -6.50 -5.82 0.49
C VAL A 510 -6.55 -4.31 0.27
N SER A 511 -6.60 -3.84 -0.99
CA SER A 511 -6.67 -2.40 -1.28
C SER A 511 -7.93 -1.75 -0.74
N VAL A 512 -9.07 -2.46 -0.77
CA VAL A 512 -10.32 -1.98 -0.15
C VAL A 512 -10.15 -1.79 1.35
N VAL A 513 -9.53 -2.75 2.04
CA VAL A 513 -9.25 -2.63 3.48
C VAL A 513 -8.24 -1.50 3.76
N LEU A 514 -7.20 -1.36 2.93
CA LEU A 514 -6.22 -0.27 3.08
C LEU A 514 -6.86 1.11 2.92
N VAL A 515 -7.68 1.29 1.89
CA VAL A 515 -8.28 2.58 1.52
C VAL A 515 -9.40 2.98 2.48
N HIS A 516 -10.32 2.07 2.80
CA HIS A 516 -11.55 2.40 3.54
C HIS A 516 -11.48 2.12 5.03
N VAL A 517 -10.51 1.30 5.49
CA VAL A 517 -10.41 0.95 6.92
C VAL A 517 -9.10 1.45 7.52
N ILE A 518 -7.96 0.99 7.00
CA ILE A 518 -6.66 1.31 7.60
C ILE A 518 -6.33 2.79 7.46
N ASN A 519 -6.57 3.37 6.28
CA ASN A 519 -6.23 4.76 6.04
C ASN A 519 -7.03 5.74 6.94
N PRO A 520 -8.37 5.67 7.02
CA PRO A 520 -9.12 6.53 7.94
C PRO A 520 -8.73 6.31 9.40
N GLN A 521 -8.57 5.06 9.84
CA GLN A 521 -8.19 4.75 11.22
C GLN A 521 -6.78 5.20 11.60
N SER A 522 -5.85 5.30 10.63
CA SER A 522 -4.45 5.67 10.89
C SER A 522 -4.17 7.15 10.65
N PHE A 523 -4.78 7.75 9.64
CA PHE A 523 -4.49 9.13 9.19
C PHE A 523 -5.66 10.10 9.36
N ARG A 524 -6.85 9.62 9.76
CA ARG A 524 -8.04 10.43 10.04
C ARG A 524 -8.57 11.23 8.86
N TRP A 525 -8.35 10.74 7.65
CA TRP A 525 -8.95 11.27 6.41
C TRP A 525 -9.28 10.13 5.44
N THR A 526 -10.28 10.36 4.62
CA THR A 526 -10.77 9.38 3.64
C THR A 526 -10.25 9.70 2.24
N MET A 527 -10.12 8.67 1.40
CA MET A 527 -9.81 8.82 -0.02
C MET A 527 -10.76 7.99 -0.87
N GLU A 528 -10.88 8.33 -2.14
CA GLU A 528 -11.68 7.58 -3.10
C GLU A 528 -10.87 6.44 -3.70
N LEU A 529 -11.49 5.25 -3.77
CA LEU A 529 -10.85 4.09 -4.37
C LEU A 529 -10.73 4.27 -5.89
N HIS A 530 -9.50 4.33 -6.39
CA HIS A 530 -9.19 4.38 -7.81
C HIS A 530 -8.37 3.17 -8.24
N ILE A 531 -8.93 2.37 -9.16
CA ILE A 531 -8.29 1.14 -9.65
C ILE A 531 -7.61 1.43 -10.99
N PRO A 532 -6.27 1.51 -11.06
CA PRO A 532 -5.53 1.76 -12.29
C PRO A 532 -5.41 0.48 -13.13
N LEU A 533 -6.50 0.05 -13.79
CA LEU A 533 -6.62 -1.24 -14.48
C LEU A 533 -5.44 -1.53 -15.41
N LEU A 534 -5.01 -0.56 -16.22
CA LEU A 534 -3.91 -0.76 -17.17
C LEU A 534 -2.58 -1.10 -16.47
N ARG A 535 -2.28 -0.42 -15.33
CA ARG A 535 -1.07 -0.72 -14.54
C ARG A 535 -1.13 -2.12 -13.92
N LEU A 536 -2.31 -2.50 -13.41
CA LEU A 536 -2.53 -3.82 -12.82
C LEU A 536 -2.41 -4.94 -13.86
N LEU A 537 -2.92 -4.72 -15.06
CA LEU A 537 -2.78 -5.68 -16.16
C LEU A 537 -1.31 -5.85 -16.58
N TRP A 538 -0.55 -4.76 -16.71
CA TRP A 538 0.89 -4.83 -17.00
C TRP A 538 1.66 -5.55 -15.90
N LEU A 539 1.31 -5.32 -14.64
CA LEU A 539 1.93 -5.98 -13.49
C LEU A 539 1.67 -7.49 -13.52
N ALA A 540 0.41 -7.90 -13.75
CA ALA A 540 0.05 -9.31 -13.88
C ALA A 540 0.76 -9.97 -15.07
N LEU A 541 0.78 -9.30 -16.23
CA LEU A 541 1.46 -9.81 -17.42
C LEU A 541 2.97 -9.98 -17.18
N ALA A 542 3.62 -9.01 -16.55
CA ALA A 542 5.05 -9.08 -16.21
C ALA A 542 5.36 -10.28 -15.31
N VAL A 543 4.52 -10.53 -14.29
CA VAL A 543 4.66 -11.68 -13.39
C VAL A 543 4.44 -13.00 -14.15
N MET A 544 3.44 -13.08 -15.01
CA MET A 544 3.19 -14.27 -15.85
C MET A 544 4.37 -14.55 -16.79
N LEU A 545 4.90 -13.54 -17.46
CA LEU A 545 6.05 -13.67 -18.34
C LEU A 545 7.31 -14.11 -17.58
N ALA A 546 7.59 -13.48 -16.44
CA ALA A 546 8.73 -13.84 -15.60
C ALA A 546 8.63 -15.28 -15.07
N GLY A 547 7.46 -15.71 -14.60
CA GLY A 547 7.22 -17.07 -14.15
C GLY A 547 7.34 -18.10 -15.29
N THR A 548 6.82 -17.77 -16.47
CA THR A 548 6.95 -18.63 -17.67
C THR A 548 8.43 -18.77 -18.10
N LEU A 549 9.17 -17.65 -18.13
CA LEU A 549 10.59 -17.64 -18.46
C LEU A 549 11.39 -18.47 -17.45
N THR A 550 11.07 -18.32 -16.16
CA THR A 550 11.70 -19.11 -15.09
C THR A 550 11.46 -20.61 -15.26
N ALA A 551 10.23 -21.02 -15.56
CA ALA A 551 9.87 -22.41 -15.83
C ALA A 551 10.63 -22.95 -17.06
N TRP A 552 10.73 -22.15 -18.12
CA TRP A 552 11.48 -22.50 -19.33
C TRP A 552 12.97 -22.67 -19.07
N LEU A 553 13.60 -21.74 -18.32
CA LEU A 553 15.02 -21.83 -17.94
C LEU A 553 15.28 -23.07 -17.08
N ALA A 554 14.43 -23.36 -16.09
CA ALA A 554 14.53 -24.54 -15.26
C ALA A 554 14.39 -25.82 -16.09
N GLY A 555 13.43 -25.83 -17.04
CA GLY A 555 13.24 -26.93 -17.98
C GLY A 555 14.46 -27.18 -18.86
N ARG A 556 15.07 -26.11 -19.40
CA ARG A 556 16.27 -26.17 -20.20
C ARG A 556 17.44 -26.78 -19.43
N ALA A 557 17.70 -26.32 -18.21
CA ALA A 557 18.76 -26.86 -17.35
C ALA A 557 18.57 -28.35 -17.00
N ALA A 558 17.32 -28.84 -17.01
CA ALA A 558 17.04 -30.26 -16.77
C ALA A 558 17.09 -31.12 -18.03
N ALA A 559 16.80 -30.55 -19.21
CA ALA A 559 16.81 -31.26 -20.49
C ALA A 559 18.19 -31.36 -21.12
N ASP A 560 19.21 -30.57 -20.71
CA ASP A 560 20.57 -30.55 -21.25
C ASP A 560 21.45 -31.72 -20.75
N ARG A 561 21.05 -32.47 -19.73
CA ARG A 561 21.75 -33.66 -19.27
C ARG A 561 21.10 -34.91 -19.86
N ASP A 562 21.91 -35.79 -20.40
CA ASP A 562 21.50 -36.98 -21.15
C ASP A 562 20.33 -37.73 -20.47
N ALA A 563 19.14 -37.64 -21.08
CA ALA A 563 17.94 -38.35 -20.64
C ALA A 563 18.13 -39.89 -20.67
N VAL A 564 19.08 -40.38 -21.45
CA VAL A 564 19.45 -41.77 -21.56
C VAL A 564 20.17 -42.30 -20.32
N LEU A 565 21.01 -41.47 -19.67
CA LEU A 565 21.69 -41.83 -18.41
C LEU A 565 20.72 -41.92 -17.22
N ALA A 566 19.68 -41.07 -17.17
CA ALA A 566 18.70 -41.07 -16.09
C ALA A 566 17.80 -42.32 -16.02
N VAL A 567 17.68 -43.06 -17.12
CA VAL A 567 16.98 -44.35 -17.17
C VAL A 567 17.93 -45.53 -16.87
N LYS A 568 19.23 -45.39 -17.14
CA LYS A 568 20.25 -46.44 -16.90
C LYS A 568 20.69 -46.56 -15.44
N GLU A 569 20.52 -45.55 -14.60
CA GLU A 569 20.99 -45.58 -13.19
C GLU A 569 20.11 -46.44 -12.25
N ASP A 570 19.02 -47.04 -12.72
CA ASP A 570 18.14 -47.92 -11.93
C ASP A 570 18.13 -49.39 -12.37
N TRP A 571 19.07 -49.83 -13.20
CA TRP A 571 19.27 -51.27 -13.58
C TRP A 571 20.56 -51.83 -13.03
#